data_ed9b521189a84593acf140904ccc658e
#
_entry.id   ed9b521189a84593acf140904ccc658e
#
_cell.length_a   1.000
_cell.length_b   1.000
_cell.length_c   1.000
_cell.angle_alpha   90.00
_cell.angle_beta   90.00
_cell.angle_gamma   90.00
#
_symmetry.space_group_name_H-M   'P 1'
#
loop_
_entity.id
_entity.type
_entity.pdbx_description
1 polymer ?
#
loop_
_entity_poly.entity_id
_entity_poly.type
_entity_poly.pdbx_seq_one_letter_code
_entity_poly.pdbx_strand_id
1 'polypeptide(L)'
;IQGQAESPGYSYTQCGGAATYCIFPNDIIEVGCLWTHDGDSYFESSVAEPMCCVICGYKTNYHVKDRYEHVMGTKKGGSIAILGGCGPMGLGAVSYALAIENKPAKVIVTDIDDAKLERANQVISVEEAKEKGVELIYVNTAKMNNQVEELKALSVDGKGFDDVFVYVPVRGVAE
;
A
#
# COMPACT_ATOMS: atom_id res chain seq x y z
N ILE A 1 -19.55 7.86 11.00
CA ILE A 1 -19.79 6.44 11.31
C ILE A 1 -18.51 5.79 11.83
N GLN A 2 -17.35 6.19 11.32
CA GLN A 2 -16.07 5.66 11.79
C GLN A 2 -15.88 5.89 13.29
N GLY A 3 -15.62 4.84 14.05
CA GLY A 3 -15.49 4.88 15.50
C GLY A 3 -16.78 4.65 16.30
N GLN A 4 -17.92 4.46 15.63
CA GLN A 4 -19.15 4.02 16.30
C GLN A 4 -19.18 2.51 16.46
N ALA A 5 -19.80 2.02 17.53
CA ALA A 5 -19.88 0.58 17.85
C ALA A 5 -20.56 -0.25 16.73
N GLU A 6 -21.41 0.37 15.94
CA GLU A 6 -22.17 -0.27 14.84
C GLU A 6 -21.61 0.05 13.45
N SER A 7 -20.37 0.54 13.36
CA SER A 7 -19.72 0.79 12.07
C SER A 7 -19.46 -0.50 11.31
N PRO A 8 -19.74 -0.55 10.00
CA PRO A 8 -19.31 -1.67 9.16
C PRO A 8 -17.81 -1.93 9.32
N GLY A 9 -17.44 -3.18 9.51
CA GLY A 9 -16.05 -3.56 9.78
C GLY A 9 -15.62 -3.55 11.24
N TYR A 10 -16.43 -3.01 12.16
CA TYR A 10 -16.11 -2.97 13.59
C TYR A 10 -16.99 -3.89 14.45
N SER A 11 -18.30 -3.80 14.32
CA SER A 11 -19.20 -4.53 15.21
C SER A 11 -19.87 -5.74 14.58
N TYR A 12 -20.02 -5.77 13.26
CA TYR A 12 -20.67 -6.85 12.48
C TYR A 12 -22.07 -7.24 12.97
N THR A 13 -22.73 -6.38 13.73
CA THR A 13 -24.03 -6.70 14.32
C THR A 13 -25.13 -6.82 13.28
N GLN A 14 -25.02 -6.08 12.19
CA GLN A 14 -26.09 -6.00 11.18
C GLN A 14 -25.61 -6.30 9.75
N CYS A 15 -24.32 -6.14 9.47
CA CYS A 15 -23.75 -6.44 8.16
C CYS A 15 -22.41 -7.17 8.28
N GLY A 16 -22.16 -8.11 7.38
CA GLY A 16 -20.93 -8.87 7.27
C GLY A 16 -20.59 -9.17 5.83
N GLY A 17 -19.29 -9.20 5.48
CA GLY A 17 -18.83 -9.35 4.11
C GLY A 17 -18.94 -10.77 3.54
N ALA A 18 -19.00 -11.80 4.38
CA ALA A 18 -19.05 -13.20 3.97
C ALA A 18 -20.48 -13.76 4.06
N ALA A 19 -21.44 -13.09 3.42
CA ALA A 19 -22.85 -13.49 3.43
C ALA A 19 -23.47 -13.33 2.05
N THR A 20 -24.43 -14.22 1.71
CA THR A 20 -25.23 -14.11 0.49
C THR A 20 -26.16 -12.90 0.53
N TYR A 21 -26.69 -12.59 1.72
CA TYR A 21 -27.53 -11.44 1.98
C TYR A 21 -27.11 -10.81 3.31
N CYS A 22 -27.11 -9.49 3.39
CA CYS A 22 -26.92 -8.76 4.63
C CYS A 22 -27.90 -7.59 4.73
N ILE A 23 -28.17 -7.15 5.95
CA ILE A 23 -29.04 -6.01 6.22
C ILE A 23 -28.16 -4.79 6.44
N PHE A 24 -28.38 -3.75 5.66
CA PHE A 24 -27.75 -2.44 5.86
C PHE A 24 -28.74 -1.50 6.56
N PRO A 25 -28.38 -0.88 7.67
CA PRO A 25 -29.19 0.17 8.30
C PRO A 25 -29.27 1.41 7.39
N ASN A 26 -30.37 2.16 7.51
CA ASN A 26 -30.62 3.32 6.65
C ASN A 26 -29.54 4.41 6.76
N ASP A 27 -28.96 4.59 7.93
CA ASP A 27 -27.89 5.58 8.13
C ASP A 27 -26.65 5.33 7.25
N ILE A 28 -26.32 4.07 6.94
CA ILE A 28 -25.24 3.73 6.00
C ILE A 28 -25.59 4.23 4.58
N ILE A 29 -26.86 4.13 4.19
CA ILE A 29 -27.33 4.56 2.88
C ILE A 29 -27.38 6.10 2.83
N GLU A 30 -27.92 6.73 3.87
CA GLU A 30 -28.08 8.19 3.98
C GLU A 30 -26.74 8.94 3.95
N VAL A 31 -25.68 8.37 4.54
CA VAL A 31 -24.33 8.97 4.50
C VAL A 31 -23.51 8.58 3.25
N GLY A 32 -24.11 7.86 2.30
CA GLY A 32 -23.47 7.53 1.03
C GLY A 32 -22.34 6.50 1.14
N CYS A 33 -22.41 5.60 2.11
CA CYS A 33 -21.42 4.53 2.29
C CYS A 33 -21.71 3.27 1.46
N LEU A 34 -22.80 3.24 0.71
CA LEU A 34 -23.14 2.15 -0.20
C LEU A 34 -23.01 2.62 -1.64
N TRP A 35 -22.15 1.95 -2.40
CA TRP A 35 -21.91 2.28 -3.81
C TRP A 35 -22.33 1.13 -4.72
N THR A 36 -22.81 1.48 -5.90
CA THR A 36 -23.08 0.51 -6.97
C THR A 36 -21.77 0.15 -7.67
N HIS A 37 -21.72 -1.08 -8.15
CA HIS A 37 -20.61 -1.58 -8.96
C HIS A 37 -21.12 -1.86 -10.38
N ASP A 38 -20.53 -1.21 -11.38
CA ASP A 38 -20.91 -1.32 -12.79
C ASP A 38 -19.90 -2.18 -13.60
N GLY A 39 -18.94 -2.82 -12.92
CA GLY A 39 -17.94 -3.68 -13.56
C GLY A 39 -18.43 -5.10 -13.85
N ASP A 40 -17.71 -5.79 -14.72
CA ASP A 40 -18.05 -7.16 -15.16
C ASP A 40 -17.74 -8.23 -14.09
N SER A 41 -17.00 -7.89 -13.05
CA SER A 41 -16.53 -8.82 -12.02
C SER A 41 -16.64 -8.27 -10.60
N TYR A 42 -17.30 -9.01 -9.72
CA TYR A 42 -17.30 -8.72 -8.28
C TYR A 42 -15.90 -8.78 -7.65
N PHE A 43 -14.94 -9.45 -8.28
CA PHE A 43 -13.56 -9.49 -7.82
C PHE A 43 -12.93 -8.09 -7.81
N GLU A 44 -13.16 -7.30 -8.84
CA GLU A 44 -12.65 -5.93 -8.92
C GLU A 44 -13.19 -5.05 -7.79
N SER A 45 -14.50 -5.14 -7.51
CA SER A 45 -15.09 -4.39 -6.40
C SER A 45 -14.60 -4.88 -5.03
N SER A 46 -14.25 -6.15 -4.90
CA SER A 46 -13.75 -6.70 -3.61
C SER A 46 -12.42 -6.12 -3.18
N VAL A 47 -11.63 -5.57 -4.10
CA VAL A 47 -10.34 -4.92 -3.78
C VAL A 47 -10.44 -3.40 -3.62
N ALA A 48 -11.64 -2.82 -3.80
CA ALA A 48 -11.84 -1.38 -3.72
C ALA A 48 -11.49 -0.81 -2.34
N GLU A 49 -11.97 -1.44 -1.26
CA GLU A 49 -11.66 -1.02 0.12
C GLU A 49 -10.16 -1.13 0.43
N PRO A 50 -9.49 -2.27 0.22
CA PRO A 50 -8.03 -2.36 0.38
C PRO A 50 -7.26 -1.30 -0.41
N MET A 51 -7.67 -1.02 -1.64
CA MET A 51 -7.05 0.03 -2.44
C MET A 51 -7.31 1.43 -1.91
N CYS A 52 -8.49 1.70 -1.34
CA CYS A 52 -8.75 2.97 -0.66
C CYS A 52 -7.80 3.18 0.53
N CYS A 53 -7.52 2.13 1.32
CA CYS A 53 -6.54 2.19 2.40
C CYS A 53 -5.13 2.50 1.89
N VAL A 54 -4.69 1.85 0.82
CA VAL A 54 -3.40 2.13 0.16
C VAL A 54 -3.32 3.58 -0.31
N ILE A 55 -4.33 4.04 -1.07
CA ILE A 55 -4.39 5.40 -1.61
C ILE A 55 -4.39 6.44 -0.47
N CYS A 56 -5.14 6.16 0.60
CA CYS A 56 -5.17 7.01 1.79
C CYS A 56 -3.77 7.14 2.41
N GLY A 57 -3.07 6.01 2.60
CA GLY A 57 -1.72 6.00 3.13
C GLY A 57 -0.76 6.86 2.30
N TYR A 58 -0.79 6.73 0.98
CA TYR A 58 0.03 7.55 0.08
C TYR A 58 -0.31 9.04 0.15
N LYS A 59 -1.59 9.39 0.20
CA LYS A 59 -2.05 10.79 0.21
C LYS A 59 -1.87 11.49 1.55
N THR A 60 -1.82 10.74 2.66
CA THR A 60 -1.65 11.31 4.01
C THR A 60 -0.19 11.47 4.41
N ASN A 61 0.75 10.85 3.71
CA ASN A 61 2.16 11.17 3.87
C ASN A 61 2.40 12.64 3.55
N TYR A 62 3.41 13.24 4.15
CA TYR A 62 3.80 14.60 3.86
C TYR A 62 5.32 14.79 3.97
N HIS A 63 5.84 15.77 3.24
CA HIS A 63 7.23 16.20 3.30
C HIS A 63 7.30 17.67 3.65
N VAL A 64 8.25 18.04 4.48
CA VAL A 64 8.52 19.44 4.80
C VAL A 64 9.33 20.04 3.66
N LYS A 65 8.74 21.01 2.96
CA LYS A 65 9.39 21.75 1.89
C LYS A 65 10.15 22.97 2.43
N ASP A 66 9.52 23.65 3.38
CA ASP A 66 10.08 24.79 4.08
C ASP A 66 9.54 24.80 5.52
N ARG A 67 10.05 25.70 6.35
CA ARG A 67 9.76 25.79 7.80
C ARG A 67 8.28 25.70 8.16
N TYR A 68 7.41 26.19 7.28
CA TYR A 68 5.96 26.23 7.48
C TYR A 68 5.16 25.64 6.31
N GLU A 69 5.81 25.01 5.36
CA GLU A 69 5.14 24.46 4.17
C GLU A 69 5.31 22.94 4.12
N HIS A 70 4.19 22.24 4.16
CA HIS A 70 4.12 20.78 3.97
C HIS A 70 3.55 20.47 2.58
N VAL A 71 4.21 19.56 1.89
CA VAL A 71 3.73 18.99 0.63
C VAL A 71 3.14 17.62 0.95
N MET A 72 1.84 17.46 0.71
CA MET A 72 1.14 16.19 0.93
C MET A 72 1.49 15.18 -0.15
N GLY A 73 1.41 13.90 0.21
CA GLY A 73 1.73 12.77 -0.65
C GLY A 73 3.18 12.33 -0.53
N THR A 74 3.53 11.28 -1.27
CA THR A 74 4.89 10.76 -1.35
C THR A 74 5.80 11.68 -2.17
N LYS A 75 7.09 11.61 -1.91
CA LYS A 75 8.08 12.49 -2.55
C LYS A 75 8.30 12.12 -4.01
N LYS A 76 8.04 13.06 -4.90
CA LYS A 76 8.33 12.90 -6.33
C LYS A 76 9.84 12.67 -6.56
N GLY A 77 10.15 11.61 -7.29
CA GLY A 77 11.55 11.24 -7.57
C GLY A 77 12.31 10.69 -6.37
N GLY A 78 11.62 10.48 -5.23
CA GLY A 78 12.20 9.91 -4.02
C GLY A 78 12.28 8.39 -4.03
N SER A 79 12.68 7.84 -2.89
CA SER A 79 12.76 6.40 -2.63
C SER A 79 11.64 5.96 -1.70
N ILE A 80 10.90 4.92 -2.07
CA ILE A 80 9.86 4.30 -1.25
C ILE A 80 10.31 2.91 -0.82
N ALA A 81 10.18 2.59 0.48
CA ALA A 81 10.27 1.23 0.98
C ALA A 81 8.88 0.67 1.31
N ILE A 82 8.59 -0.54 0.84
CA ILE A 82 7.36 -1.29 1.12
C ILE A 82 7.74 -2.56 1.86
N LEU A 83 7.69 -2.52 3.19
CA LEU A 83 8.16 -3.59 4.06
C LEU A 83 7.09 -4.67 4.21
N GLY A 84 7.46 -5.93 3.92
CA GLY A 84 6.51 -7.04 3.85
C GLY A 84 5.51 -6.90 2.70
N GLY A 85 5.97 -6.35 1.57
CA GLY A 85 5.15 -5.86 0.48
C GLY A 85 4.69 -6.91 -0.54
N CYS A 86 4.99 -8.20 -0.36
CA CYS A 86 4.61 -9.23 -1.33
C CYS A 86 3.19 -9.79 -1.13
N GLY A 87 2.44 -9.28 -0.15
CA GLY A 87 1.01 -9.56 0.04
C GLY A 87 0.10 -8.67 -0.81
N PRO A 88 -1.23 -8.90 -0.78
CA PRO A 88 -2.20 -8.16 -1.60
C PRO A 88 -2.13 -6.63 -1.39
N MET A 89 -2.04 -6.18 -0.14
CA MET A 89 -1.95 -4.75 0.18
C MET A 89 -0.64 -4.14 -0.32
N GLY A 90 0.48 -4.84 -0.12
CA GLY A 90 1.79 -4.36 -0.58
C GLY A 90 1.88 -4.31 -2.12
N LEU A 91 1.36 -5.32 -2.83
CA LEU A 91 1.28 -5.29 -4.30
C LEU A 91 0.35 -4.16 -4.79
N GLY A 92 -0.76 -3.91 -4.08
CA GLY A 92 -1.59 -2.74 -4.32
C GLY A 92 -0.82 -1.43 -4.18
N ALA A 93 0.04 -1.33 -3.16
CA ALA A 93 0.91 -0.17 -2.94
C ALA A 93 1.95 0.00 -4.06
N VAL A 94 2.56 -1.09 -4.53
CA VAL A 94 3.46 -1.06 -5.70
C VAL A 94 2.71 -0.58 -6.93
N SER A 95 1.55 -1.18 -7.23
CA SER A 95 0.72 -0.79 -8.39
C SER A 95 0.37 0.70 -8.34
N TYR A 96 -0.01 1.21 -7.17
CA TYR A 96 -0.33 2.63 -7.00
C TYR A 96 0.90 3.52 -7.20
N ALA A 97 2.08 3.15 -6.67
CA ALA A 97 3.33 3.89 -6.89
C ALA A 97 3.68 4.05 -8.37
N LEU A 98 3.36 3.03 -9.18
CA LEU A 98 3.58 3.07 -10.64
C LEU A 98 2.54 3.89 -11.41
N ALA A 99 1.39 4.17 -10.79
CA ALA A 99 0.26 4.86 -11.44
C ALA A 99 0.14 6.34 -11.08
N ILE A 100 0.65 6.78 -9.91
CA ILE A 100 0.53 8.16 -9.46
C ILE A 100 1.31 9.13 -10.34
N GLU A 101 0.84 10.39 -10.40
CA GLU A 101 1.48 11.45 -11.17
C GLU A 101 2.88 11.79 -10.61
N ASN A 102 2.99 11.92 -9.30
CA ASN A 102 4.25 12.18 -8.61
C ASN A 102 5.00 10.88 -8.31
N LYS A 103 5.44 10.18 -9.36
CA LYS A 103 6.12 8.89 -9.24
C LYS A 103 7.40 8.99 -8.41
N PRO A 104 7.68 7.98 -7.57
CA PRO A 104 9.01 7.82 -6.98
C PRO A 104 10.02 7.46 -8.09
N ALA A 105 11.29 7.71 -7.86
CA ALA A 105 12.36 7.20 -8.72
C ALA A 105 12.61 5.71 -8.45
N LYS A 106 12.45 5.29 -7.19
CA LYS A 106 12.78 3.94 -6.76
C LYS A 106 11.77 3.39 -5.75
N VAL A 107 11.38 2.13 -5.92
CA VAL A 107 10.53 1.39 -4.98
C VAL A 107 11.23 0.09 -4.60
N ILE A 108 11.47 -0.09 -3.31
CA ILE A 108 12.06 -1.30 -2.74
C ILE A 108 10.97 -2.06 -1.99
N VAL A 109 10.71 -3.30 -2.42
CA VAL A 109 9.73 -4.21 -1.82
C VAL A 109 10.46 -5.31 -1.08
N THR A 110 10.19 -5.47 0.19
CA THR A 110 10.84 -6.50 1.00
C THR A 110 9.89 -7.62 1.39
N ASP A 111 10.42 -8.81 1.49
CA ASP A 111 9.81 -9.97 2.17
C ASP A 111 10.94 -10.87 2.68
N ILE A 112 10.60 -11.88 3.48
CA ILE A 112 11.53 -12.90 3.96
C ILE A 112 11.43 -14.23 3.20
N ASP A 113 10.46 -14.34 2.29
CA ASP A 113 10.12 -15.53 1.53
C ASP A 113 10.40 -15.34 0.03
N ASP A 114 11.35 -16.09 -0.52
CA ASP A 114 11.73 -16.02 -1.93
C ASP A 114 10.57 -16.35 -2.87
N ALA A 115 9.72 -17.33 -2.51
CA ALA A 115 8.58 -17.70 -3.36
C ALA A 115 7.55 -16.57 -3.47
N LYS A 116 7.37 -15.79 -2.39
CA LYS A 116 6.51 -14.61 -2.42
C LYS A 116 7.12 -13.50 -3.27
N LEU A 117 8.43 -13.26 -3.17
CA LEU A 117 9.15 -12.28 -3.98
C LEU A 117 9.08 -12.64 -5.47
N GLU A 118 9.29 -13.90 -5.82
CA GLU A 118 9.17 -14.39 -7.19
C GLU A 118 7.74 -14.20 -7.73
N ARG A 119 6.72 -14.59 -6.95
CA ARG A 119 5.33 -14.37 -7.33
C ARG A 119 5.01 -12.88 -7.47
N ALA A 120 5.51 -12.04 -6.59
CA ALA A 120 5.32 -10.60 -6.66
C ALA A 120 5.88 -10.03 -7.97
N ASN A 121 7.08 -10.46 -8.36
CA ASN A 121 7.69 -10.06 -9.63
C ASN A 121 6.94 -10.60 -10.87
N GLN A 122 6.27 -11.74 -10.76
CA GLN A 122 5.39 -12.25 -11.83
C GLN A 122 4.11 -11.42 -11.98
N VAL A 123 3.61 -10.83 -10.89
CA VAL A 123 2.39 -9.99 -10.88
C VAL A 123 2.69 -8.56 -11.33
N ILE A 124 3.76 -7.97 -10.82
CA ILE A 124 4.25 -6.63 -11.21
C ILE A 124 5.75 -6.77 -11.45
N SER A 125 6.14 -6.84 -12.71
CA SER A 125 7.53 -7.09 -13.05
C SER A 125 8.40 -5.84 -12.93
N VAL A 126 9.69 -6.07 -12.71
CA VAL A 126 10.71 -5.02 -12.71
C VAL A 126 10.75 -4.31 -14.08
N GLU A 127 10.55 -5.05 -15.16
CA GLU A 127 10.50 -4.54 -16.53
C GLU A 127 9.32 -3.60 -16.74
N GLU A 128 8.11 -4.01 -16.28
CA GLU A 128 6.92 -3.16 -16.33
C GLU A 128 7.11 -1.85 -15.55
N ALA A 129 7.69 -1.94 -14.36
CA ALA A 129 7.98 -0.76 -13.54
C ALA A 129 8.97 0.18 -14.24
N LYS A 130 10.00 -0.36 -14.87
CA LYS A 130 10.98 0.40 -15.64
C LYS A 130 10.36 1.13 -16.84
N GLU A 131 9.45 0.47 -17.55
CA GLU A 131 8.69 1.10 -18.64
C GLU A 131 7.84 2.29 -18.15
N LYS A 132 7.35 2.19 -16.93
CA LYS A 132 6.62 3.28 -16.25
C LYS A 132 7.53 4.34 -15.62
N GLY A 133 8.85 4.20 -15.76
CA GLY A 133 9.85 5.16 -15.28
C GLY A 133 10.20 5.03 -13.79
N VAL A 134 9.98 3.86 -13.18
CA VAL A 134 10.29 3.58 -11.78
C VAL A 134 11.25 2.39 -11.68
N GLU A 135 12.31 2.51 -10.89
CA GLU A 135 13.18 1.38 -10.56
C GLU A 135 12.54 0.58 -9.43
N LEU A 136 12.07 -0.63 -9.73
CA LEU A 136 11.48 -1.56 -8.77
C LEU A 136 12.49 -2.64 -8.39
N ILE A 137 12.64 -2.88 -7.08
CA ILE A 137 13.56 -3.89 -6.55
C ILE A 137 12.82 -4.75 -5.53
N TYR A 138 12.83 -6.07 -5.72
CA TYR A 138 12.35 -7.05 -4.75
C TYR A 138 13.52 -7.63 -3.98
N VAL A 139 13.45 -7.63 -2.64
CA VAL A 139 14.59 -8.00 -1.78
C VAL A 139 14.16 -8.93 -0.65
N ASN A 140 14.95 -10.01 -0.47
CA ASN A 140 14.79 -10.88 0.68
C ASN A 140 15.63 -10.40 1.86
N THR A 141 14.98 -9.84 2.87
CA THR A 141 15.65 -9.28 4.05
C THR A 141 16.20 -10.36 4.99
N ALA A 142 15.69 -11.60 4.93
CA ALA A 142 16.25 -12.70 5.72
C ALA A 142 17.67 -13.10 5.29
N LYS A 143 18.11 -12.71 4.09
CA LYS A 143 19.42 -12.99 3.53
C LYS A 143 20.43 -11.86 3.77
N MET A 144 20.01 -10.76 4.34
CA MET A 144 20.88 -9.62 4.65
C MET A 144 21.61 -9.82 5.97
N ASN A 145 22.87 -9.42 6.03
CA ASN A 145 23.65 -9.43 7.26
C ASN A 145 23.36 -8.20 8.13
N ASN A 146 23.22 -7.04 7.49
CA ASN A 146 22.84 -5.78 8.13
C ASN A 146 21.70 -5.14 7.33
N GLN A 147 20.47 -5.49 7.71
CA GLN A 147 19.27 -5.07 6.98
C GLN A 147 19.16 -3.55 6.82
N VAL A 148 19.49 -2.80 7.87
CA VAL A 148 19.37 -1.34 7.86
C VAL A 148 20.35 -0.71 6.85
N GLU A 149 21.62 -1.07 6.90
CA GLU A 149 22.63 -0.47 6.01
C GLU A 149 22.47 -0.97 4.57
N GLU A 150 22.14 -2.24 4.38
CA GLU A 150 21.93 -2.79 3.04
C GLU A 150 20.68 -2.21 2.38
N LEU A 151 19.56 -2.04 3.13
CA LEU A 151 18.36 -1.37 2.61
C LEU A 151 18.62 0.11 2.31
N LYS A 152 19.31 0.84 3.20
CA LYS A 152 19.69 2.22 2.92
C LYS A 152 20.47 2.37 1.63
N ALA A 153 21.43 1.47 1.38
CA ALA A 153 22.24 1.49 0.17
C ALA A 153 21.42 1.33 -1.12
N LEU A 154 20.22 0.74 -1.04
CA LEU A 154 19.30 0.63 -2.16
C LEU A 154 18.51 1.91 -2.47
N SER A 155 18.46 2.88 -1.57
CA SER A 155 17.79 4.15 -1.82
C SER A 155 18.48 4.98 -2.90
N VAL A 156 17.84 6.02 -3.41
CA VAL A 156 18.37 6.85 -4.50
C VAL A 156 19.73 7.47 -4.16
N ASP A 157 19.90 7.92 -2.93
CA ASP A 157 21.11 8.61 -2.48
C ASP A 157 21.93 7.80 -1.44
N GLY A 158 21.50 6.57 -1.12
CA GLY A 158 22.14 5.72 -0.12
C GLY A 158 21.92 6.17 1.33
N LYS A 159 21.06 7.16 1.58
CA LYS A 159 20.83 7.74 2.92
C LYS A 159 19.58 7.21 3.62
N GLY A 160 18.72 6.52 2.90
CA GLY A 160 17.47 5.97 3.39
C GLY A 160 16.28 6.33 2.50
N PHE A 161 15.10 6.07 3.01
CA PHE A 161 13.87 6.21 2.24
C PHE A 161 13.16 7.51 2.60
N ASP A 162 12.55 8.11 1.60
CA ASP A 162 11.71 9.29 1.79
C ASP A 162 10.35 8.90 2.36
N ASP A 163 9.81 7.75 1.94
CA ASP A 163 8.54 7.22 2.39
C ASP A 163 8.66 5.73 2.72
N VAL A 164 8.05 5.29 3.83
CA VAL A 164 8.08 3.89 4.27
C VAL A 164 6.66 3.41 4.57
N PHE A 165 6.26 2.31 3.95
CA PHE A 165 5.00 1.63 4.21
C PHE A 165 5.27 0.24 4.78
N VAL A 166 4.54 -0.12 5.85
CA VAL A 166 4.68 -1.42 6.54
C VAL A 166 3.38 -2.20 6.40
N TYR A 167 3.46 -3.37 5.75
CA TYR A 167 2.30 -4.24 5.50
C TYR A 167 2.38 -5.58 6.23
N VAL A 168 3.13 -5.64 7.32
CA VAL A 168 3.22 -6.82 8.18
C VAL A 168 2.91 -6.44 9.63
N PRO A 169 2.13 -7.25 10.37
CA PRO A 169 1.80 -6.98 11.76
C PRO A 169 2.93 -7.45 12.72
N VAL A 170 4.17 -7.16 12.37
CA VAL A 170 5.36 -7.55 13.14
C VAL A 170 6.07 -6.29 13.63
N ARG A 171 6.05 -6.07 14.95
CA ARG A 171 6.59 -4.86 15.57
C ARG A 171 8.07 -4.62 15.20
N GLY A 172 8.90 -5.65 15.23
CA GLY A 172 10.33 -5.53 14.93
C GLY A 172 10.66 -5.14 13.47
N VAL A 173 9.66 -5.08 12.58
CA VAL A 173 9.86 -4.57 11.20
C VAL A 173 9.69 -3.06 11.15
N ALA A 174 8.98 -2.49 12.13
CA ALA A 174 8.72 -1.05 12.21
C ALA A 174 9.73 -0.32 13.12
N GLU A 175 10.51 -1.04 13.92
CA GLU A 175 11.60 -0.56 14.79
C GLU A 175 12.96 -0.61 14.07
#